data_b4c173cc1702b93712acf2eca86d6483
#
_entry.id   b4c173cc1702b93712acf2eca86d6483
#
_cell.length_a   1.000
_cell.length_b   1.000
_cell.length_c   1.000
_cell.angle_alpha   90.00
_cell.angle_beta   90.00
_cell.angle_gamma   90.00
#
_symmetry.space_group_name_H-M   'P 1'
#
loop_
_entity.id
_entity.type
_entity.pdbx_description
1 polymer ?
#
loop_
_entity_poly.entity_id
_entity_poly.type
_entity_poly.pdbx_seq_one_letter_code
_entity_poly.pdbx_strand_id
1 'polypeptide(L)'
;MNRCRFVAVIILNVCAGLVSGAEDKPLTPVEARKKVGEKISVEMTVRAAKDRLEKRGEIYLDSETDFRDEKNFAVVITKAGAASLKKAGVANPAEHYKDKKIRATGTVKEVDKVPRIEIDDAKQIRLADGK
;
A
#
# COMPACT_ATOMS: atom_id res chain seq x y z
N MET A 1 12.14 -46.81 6.47
CA MET A 1 11.91 -46.29 6.57
C MET A 1 11.82 -45.48 6.56
N ASN A 2 11.64 -45.57 6.22
CA ASN A 2 11.33 -44.70 6.31
C ASN A 2 11.03 -43.83 6.22
N ARG A 3 10.73 -43.78 6.22
CA ARG A 3 10.35 -42.90 6.32
C ARG A 3 10.13 -41.88 6.16
N CYS A 4 10.09 -41.87 5.98
CA CYS A 4 9.76 -40.88 6.06
C CYS A 4 9.57 -40.13 5.70
N ARG A 5 9.49 -40.41 5.49
CA ARG A 5 9.17 -39.67 5.40
C ARG A 5 8.93 -38.80 5.24
N PHE A 6 8.85 -38.68 5.14
CA PHE A 6 8.42 -37.69 5.23
C PHE A 6 8.11 -36.81 4.96
N VAL A 7 8.25 -37.18 4.84
CA VAL A 7 7.67 -36.29 4.91
C VAL A 7 7.54 -35.41 4.74
N ALA A 8 7.41 -35.66 4.73
CA ALA A 8 6.99 -34.71 4.82
C ALA A 8 6.96 -33.88 4.55
N VAL A 9 6.91 -33.82 4.32
CA VAL A 9 6.55 -32.95 4.34
C VAL A 9 6.36 -32.17 4.15
N ILE A 10 6.21 -32.30 4.07
CA ILE A 10 5.78 -31.48 4.13
C ILE A 10 5.67 -30.75 4.15
N ILE A 11 5.59 -30.82 4.10
CA ILE A 11 5.31 -29.90 4.35
C ILE A 11 5.40 -29.16 4.18
N LEU A 12 5.33 -28.85 3.92
CA LEU A 12 5.13 -27.94 3.97
C LEU A 12 4.93 -27.27 3.59
N ASN A 13 4.85 -27.30 3.45
CA ASN A 13 4.38 -26.52 3.37
C ASN A 13 4.16 -25.86 3.21
N VAL A 14 4.19 -26.01 3.01
CA VAL A 14 3.73 -25.24 3.07
C VAL A 14 3.64 -24.64 3.02
N CYS A 15 3.53 -24.56 2.94
CA CYS A 15 3.29 -23.71 3.14
C CYS A 15 3.33 -23.06 2.83
N ALA A 16 3.32 -23.17 2.51
CA ALA A 16 3.45 -22.08 2.39
C ALA A 16 2.74 -21.34 1.83
N GLY A 17 2.66 -21.55 1.16
CA GLY A 17 1.97 -20.70 0.50
C GLY A 17 0.85 -20.19 1.12
N LEU A 18 0.48 -20.71 1.66
CA LEU A 18 -0.49 -20.28 2.20
C LEU A 18 -0.74 -18.97 2.48
N VAL A 19 -0.14 -18.60 2.60
CA VAL A 19 0.01 -17.24 2.90
C VAL A 19 -0.60 -16.31 1.93
N SER A 20 -0.55 -16.64 0.69
CA SER A 20 -1.02 -15.78 -0.34
C SER A 20 -2.48 -15.42 -0.20
N GLY A 21 -3.25 -16.25 0.43
CA GLY A 21 -4.65 -15.95 0.60
C GLY A 21 -4.89 -14.65 1.34
N ALA A 22 -4.08 -14.39 2.34
CA ALA A 22 -4.23 -13.17 3.11
C ALA A 22 -3.96 -11.94 2.28
N GLU A 23 -3.08 -12.05 1.29
CA GLU A 23 -2.73 -10.91 0.47
C GLU A 23 -3.81 -10.52 -0.49
N ASP A 24 -4.76 -11.42 -0.74
CA ASP A 24 -5.79 -11.15 -1.71
C ASP A 24 -6.91 -10.28 -1.18
N LYS A 25 -6.91 -9.99 0.09
CA LYS A 25 -7.97 -9.21 0.69
C LYS A 25 -7.44 -7.87 1.17
N PRO A 26 -7.59 -6.83 0.36
CA PRO A 26 -7.15 -5.53 0.81
C PRO A 26 -8.06 -5.02 1.92
N LEU A 27 -7.49 -4.21 2.77
CA LEU A 27 -8.21 -3.60 3.87
C LEU A 27 -8.81 -2.27 3.43
N THR A 28 -9.87 -1.86 4.14
CA THR A 28 -10.37 -0.51 3.97
C THR A 28 -9.42 0.46 4.66
N PRO A 29 -9.52 1.77 4.37
CA PRO A 29 -8.67 2.74 5.07
C PRO A 29 -8.84 2.70 6.57
N VAL A 30 -10.06 2.53 7.05
CA VAL A 30 -10.32 2.48 8.49
C VAL A 30 -9.66 1.27 9.12
N GLU A 31 -9.73 0.13 8.43
CA GLU A 31 -9.08 -1.08 8.93
C GLU A 31 -7.57 -0.94 8.92
N ALA A 32 -7.04 -0.32 7.86
CA ALA A 32 -5.59 -0.15 7.73
C ALA A 32 -5.02 0.71 8.83
N ARG A 33 -5.77 1.71 9.31
CA ARG A 33 -5.32 2.56 10.40
C ARG A 33 -4.96 1.78 11.66
N LYS A 34 -5.57 0.62 11.83
CA LYS A 34 -5.38 -0.19 13.03
C LYS A 34 -4.20 -1.14 12.92
N LYS A 35 -3.51 -1.13 11.80
CA LYS A 35 -2.47 -2.12 11.53
C LYS A 35 -1.06 -1.54 11.56
N VAL A 36 -0.84 -0.52 12.37
CA VAL A 36 0.49 0.09 12.47
C VAL A 36 1.53 -1.00 12.79
N GLY A 37 2.60 -1.01 12.02
CA GLY A 37 3.66 -1.99 12.16
C GLY A 37 3.51 -3.22 11.31
N GLU A 38 2.38 -3.39 10.63
CA GLU A 38 2.13 -4.58 9.82
C GLU A 38 2.20 -4.24 8.34
N LYS A 39 2.62 -5.21 7.55
CA LYS A 39 2.60 -5.07 6.10
C LYS A 39 1.22 -5.51 5.61
N ILE A 40 0.54 -4.61 4.92
CA ILE A 40 -0.83 -4.86 4.47
C ILE A 40 -1.02 -4.29 3.07
N SER A 41 -2.17 -4.62 2.48
CA SER A 41 -2.65 -3.95 1.28
C SER A 41 -3.91 -3.18 1.66
N VAL A 42 -4.01 -1.96 1.18
CA VAL A 42 -5.21 -1.15 1.40
C VAL A 42 -5.82 -0.80 0.05
N GLU A 43 -7.13 -0.78 0.00
CA GLU A 43 -7.84 -0.34 -1.18
C GLU A 43 -8.68 0.86 -0.78
N MET A 44 -8.49 1.97 -1.48
CA MET A 44 -9.18 3.19 -1.09
C MET A 44 -9.38 4.11 -2.31
N THR A 45 -10.36 4.98 -2.19
CA THR A 45 -10.54 6.06 -3.17
C THR A 45 -9.74 7.26 -2.71
N VAL A 46 -8.93 7.81 -3.60
CA VAL A 46 -8.11 8.98 -3.28
C VAL A 46 -8.99 10.21 -3.38
N ARG A 47 -9.38 10.76 -2.25
CA ARG A 47 -10.26 11.92 -2.23
C ARG A 47 -9.50 13.24 -2.22
N ALA A 48 -8.23 13.21 -1.81
CA ALA A 48 -7.38 14.39 -1.85
C ALA A 48 -5.99 13.94 -2.26
N ALA A 49 -5.35 14.74 -3.10
CA ALA A 49 -3.99 14.46 -3.54
C ALA A 49 -3.21 15.75 -3.48
N LYS A 50 -2.03 15.70 -2.87
CA LYS A 50 -1.18 16.87 -2.71
C LYS A 50 0.23 16.57 -3.11
N ASP A 51 0.72 17.28 -4.09
CA ASP A 51 2.09 17.13 -4.58
C ASP A 51 3.00 18.07 -3.81
N ARG A 52 3.78 17.52 -2.88
CA ARG A 52 4.77 18.27 -2.12
C ARG A 52 6.16 17.76 -2.40
N LEU A 53 6.36 17.19 -3.59
CA LEU A 53 7.61 16.54 -3.91
C LEU A 53 8.80 17.49 -3.82
N GLU A 54 8.65 18.70 -4.34
CA GLU A 54 9.75 19.66 -4.30
C GLU A 54 10.06 20.16 -2.90
N LYS A 55 9.01 20.40 -2.12
CA LYS A 55 9.22 21.02 -0.81
C LYS A 55 9.50 19.99 0.29
N ARG A 56 8.90 18.82 0.20
CA ARG A 56 8.99 17.84 1.26
C ARG A 56 9.48 16.48 0.79
N GLY A 57 9.59 16.29 -0.52
CA GLY A 57 9.97 15.00 -1.05
C GLY A 57 8.89 13.95 -0.95
N GLU A 58 7.63 14.38 -0.88
CA GLU A 58 6.51 13.47 -0.71
C GLU A 58 5.30 13.92 -1.49
N ILE A 59 4.54 12.95 -1.97
CA ILE A 59 3.23 13.19 -2.58
C ILE A 59 2.22 12.46 -1.72
N TYR A 60 1.17 13.17 -1.29
CA TYR A 60 0.18 12.62 -0.37
C TYR A 60 -1.10 12.25 -1.10
N LEU A 61 -1.55 11.01 -0.89
CA LEU A 61 -2.84 10.54 -1.40
C LEU A 61 -3.67 10.16 -0.17
N ASP A 62 -4.74 10.90 0.06
CA ASP A 62 -5.54 10.73 1.26
C ASP A 62 -6.89 10.11 0.96
N SER A 63 -7.37 9.27 1.87
CA SER A 63 -8.68 8.64 1.72
C SER A 63 -9.82 9.58 2.05
N GLU A 64 -9.54 10.68 2.76
CA GLU A 64 -10.53 11.68 3.10
C GLU A 64 -10.12 13.02 2.53
N THR A 65 -11.08 13.92 2.37
CA THR A 65 -10.77 15.25 1.84
C THR A 65 -9.92 16.06 2.80
N ASP A 66 -10.06 15.79 4.10
CA ASP A 66 -9.27 16.47 5.11
C ASP A 66 -8.34 15.43 5.74
N PHE A 67 -7.03 15.64 5.59
CA PHE A 67 -6.07 14.67 6.11
C PHE A 67 -6.13 14.54 7.64
N ARG A 68 -6.74 15.51 8.31
CA ARG A 68 -6.87 15.45 9.76
C ARG A 68 -8.07 14.65 10.21
N ASP A 69 -8.91 14.20 9.28
CA ASP A 69 -10.06 13.37 9.61
C ASP A 69 -9.56 12.10 10.29
N GLU A 70 -10.21 11.71 11.41
CA GLU A 70 -9.76 10.55 12.13
C GLU A 70 -9.95 9.25 11.37
N LYS A 71 -10.67 9.28 10.26
CA LYS A 71 -10.82 8.10 9.40
C LYS A 71 -9.81 8.08 8.27
N ASN A 72 -9.01 9.12 8.15
CA ASN A 72 -8.09 9.24 7.02
C ASN A 72 -6.94 8.24 7.10
N PHE A 73 -6.60 7.67 5.96
CA PHE A 73 -5.40 6.87 5.80
C PHE A 73 -4.64 7.45 4.61
N ALA A 74 -3.35 7.64 4.77
CA ALA A 74 -2.54 8.26 3.74
C ALA A 74 -1.66 7.23 3.03
N VAL A 75 -1.60 7.37 1.70
CA VAL A 75 -0.61 6.66 0.89
C VAL A 75 0.36 7.73 0.44
N VAL A 76 1.61 7.62 0.86
CA VAL A 76 2.61 8.65 0.64
C VAL A 76 3.67 8.15 -0.33
N ILE A 77 3.81 8.85 -1.45
CA ILE A 77 4.79 8.49 -2.47
C ILE A 77 6.06 9.26 -2.18
N THR A 78 7.14 8.53 -1.91
CA THR A 78 8.44 9.13 -1.61
C THR A 78 9.12 9.56 -2.90
N LYS A 79 10.27 10.22 -2.78
CA LYS A 79 11.04 10.58 -3.97
C LYS A 79 11.39 9.36 -4.80
N ALA A 80 11.80 8.28 -4.14
CA ALA A 80 12.13 7.04 -4.84
C ALA A 80 10.89 6.48 -5.54
N GLY A 81 9.75 6.55 -4.86
CA GLY A 81 8.50 6.08 -5.43
C GLY A 81 8.08 6.90 -6.64
N ALA A 82 8.24 8.22 -6.54
CA ALA A 82 7.89 9.11 -7.66
C ALA A 82 8.78 8.81 -8.87
N ALA A 83 10.08 8.59 -8.65
CA ALA A 83 10.99 8.25 -9.74
C ALA A 83 10.63 6.91 -10.37
N SER A 84 10.28 5.93 -9.53
CA SER A 84 9.88 4.61 -10.01
C SER A 84 8.61 4.70 -10.85
N LEU A 85 7.64 5.48 -10.39
CA LEU A 85 6.38 5.66 -11.11
C LEU A 85 6.61 6.38 -12.42
N LYS A 86 7.50 7.36 -12.45
CA LYS A 86 7.80 8.07 -13.69
C LYS A 86 8.34 7.10 -14.73
N LYS A 87 9.22 6.20 -14.32
CA LYS A 87 9.75 5.18 -15.23
C LYS A 87 8.66 4.24 -15.72
N ALA A 88 7.63 4.04 -14.91
CA ALA A 88 6.53 3.17 -15.26
C ALA A 88 5.45 3.89 -16.06
N GLY A 89 5.65 5.16 -16.38
CA GLY A 89 4.71 5.90 -17.22
C GLY A 89 3.78 6.83 -16.45
N VAL A 90 3.95 6.95 -15.13
CA VAL A 90 3.12 7.84 -14.32
C VAL A 90 3.97 9.04 -13.93
N ALA A 91 3.90 10.10 -14.75
CA ALA A 91 4.74 11.27 -14.53
C ALA A 91 4.18 12.19 -13.45
N ASN A 92 2.87 12.14 -13.24
CA ASN A 92 2.22 13.02 -12.29
C ASN A 92 1.29 12.23 -11.38
N PRO A 93 1.83 11.58 -10.35
CA PRO A 93 1.03 10.69 -9.52
C PRO A 93 -0.17 11.36 -8.85
N ALA A 94 -0.01 12.59 -8.38
CA ALA A 94 -1.11 13.27 -7.71
C ALA A 94 -2.33 13.37 -8.61
N GLU A 95 -2.12 13.76 -9.86
CA GLU A 95 -3.22 13.86 -10.81
C GLU A 95 -3.71 12.50 -11.27
N HIS A 96 -2.76 11.58 -11.44
CA HIS A 96 -3.09 10.26 -11.95
C HIS A 96 -4.04 9.51 -11.02
N TYR A 97 -3.82 9.62 -9.72
CA TYR A 97 -4.58 8.85 -8.75
C TYR A 97 -5.75 9.60 -8.13
N LYS A 98 -5.81 10.92 -8.29
CA LYS A 98 -6.89 11.67 -7.66
C LYS A 98 -8.25 11.19 -8.13
N ASP A 99 -9.14 10.99 -7.17
CA ASP A 99 -10.52 10.54 -7.41
C ASP A 99 -10.61 9.12 -7.97
N LYS A 100 -9.52 8.38 -7.89
CA LYS A 100 -9.48 7.00 -8.36
C LYS A 100 -9.39 6.06 -7.19
N LYS A 101 -9.87 4.83 -7.39
CA LYS A 101 -9.67 3.79 -6.39
C LYS A 101 -8.33 3.12 -6.65
N ILE A 102 -7.51 3.07 -5.61
CA ILE A 102 -6.17 2.50 -5.72
C ILE A 102 -6.01 1.35 -4.75
N ARG A 103 -5.02 0.51 -5.04
CA ARG A 103 -4.58 -0.52 -4.10
C ARG A 103 -3.09 -0.28 -3.84
N ALA A 104 -2.74 -0.18 -2.56
CA ALA A 104 -1.37 0.09 -2.16
C ALA A 104 -0.94 -0.93 -1.12
N THR A 105 0.33 -1.33 -1.19
CA THR A 105 0.88 -2.33 -0.30
C THR A 105 2.13 -1.80 0.38
N GLY A 106 2.26 -2.07 1.66
CA GLY A 106 3.42 -1.65 2.41
C GLY A 106 3.19 -1.79 3.90
N THR A 107 4.20 -1.41 4.66
CA THR A 107 4.10 -1.46 6.11
C THR A 107 3.48 -0.17 6.61
N VAL A 108 2.46 -0.30 7.45
CA VAL A 108 1.78 0.85 8.01
C VAL A 108 2.67 1.48 9.09
N LYS A 109 2.88 2.77 8.99
CA LYS A 109 3.60 3.51 10.03
C LYS A 109 2.78 4.74 10.37
N GLU A 110 3.11 5.35 11.49
CA GLU A 110 2.39 6.53 11.96
C GLU A 110 3.34 7.71 11.98
N VAL A 111 2.93 8.80 11.32
CA VAL A 111 3.72 10.04 11.30
C VAL A 111 2.77 11.15 11.67
N ASP A 112 3.11 11.90 12.72
CA ASP A 112 2.27 12.98 13.23
C ASP A 112 0.86 12.49 13.52
N LYS A 113 0.78 11.27 14.09
CA LYS A 113 -0.48 10.65 14.48
C LYS A 113 -1.37 10.25 13.30
N VAL A 114 -0.84 10.28 12.08
CA VAL A 114 -1.58 9.86 10.90
C VAL A 114 -0.95 8.56 10.37
N PRO A 115 -1.72 7.48 10.34
CA PRO A 115 -1.20 6.23 9.79
C PRO A 115 -1.04 6.33 8.29
N ARG A 116 0.01 5.71 7.77
CA ARG A 116 0.28 5.77 6.34
C ARG A 116 1.12 4.60 5.86
N ILE A 117 1.08 4.38 4.55
CA ILE A 117 1.98 3.48 3.84
C ILE A 117 2.84 4.35 2.94
N GLU A 118 4.15 4.08 2.91
CA GLU A 118 5.04 4.80 2.01
C GLU A 118 5.31 3.96 0.78
N ILE A 119 5.21 4.61 -0.38
CA ILE A 119 5.43 3.98 -1.68
C ILE A 119 6.80 4.38 -2.18
N ASP A 120 7.72 3.41 -2.21
CA ASP A 120 9.09 3.63 -2.69
C ASP A 120 9.30 3.02 -4.06
N ASP A 121 8.34 2.22 -4.54
CA ASP A 121 8.47 1.50 -5.79
C ASP A 121 7.09 1.45 -6.46
N ALA A 122 7.09 1.58 -7.79
CA ALA A 122 5.85 1.56 -8.55
C ALA A 122 5.04 0.29 -8.36
N LYS A 123 5.69 -0.81 -7.99
CA LYS A 123 4.99 -2.07 -7.80
C LYS A 123 4.08 -2.08 -6.57
N GLN A 124 4.27 -1.12 -5.67
CA GLN A 124 3.48 -1.05 -4.45
C GLN A 124 2.11 -0.42 -4.63
N ILE A 125 1.85 0.21 -5.78
CA ILE A 125 0.61 0.94 -5.98
C ILE A 125 0.08 0.71 -7.38
N ARG A 126 -1.25 0.58 -7.49
CA ARG A 126 -1.90 0.44 -8.79
C ARG A 126 -3.35 0.85 -8.67
N LEU A 127 -3.99 1.06 -9.81
CA LEU A 127 -5.42 1.31 -9.84
C LEU A 127 -6.14 0.01 -9.47
N ALA A 128 -7.14 0.10 -8.62
CA ALA A 128 -7.79 -1.09 -8.08
C ALA A 128 -8.57 -1.88 -9.12
N ASP A 129 -9.05 -1.19 -10.15
CA ASP A 129 -9.81 -1.88 -11.19
C ASP A 129 -8.92 -2.43 -12.30
N GLY A 130 -7.62 -2.47 -12.08
CA GLY A 130 -6.71 -3.08 -13.01
C GLY A 130 -6.28 -2.19 -14.15
N LYS A 131 -6.60 -0.92 -14.12
CA LYS A 131 -6.27 0.00 -15.20
C LYS A 131 -5.20 0.99 -14.85
#